data_0567b44bca313d739c5c53212f75f384
#
_entry.id   0567b44bca313d739c5c53212f75f384
#
_cell.length_a   1.000
_cell.length_b   1.000
_cell.length_c   1.000
_cell.angle_alpha   90.00
_cell.angle_beta   90.00
_cell.angle_gamma   90.00
#
_symmetry.space_group_name_H-M   'P 1'
#
loop_
_entity.id
_entity.type
_entity.pdbx_description
1 polymer ?
#
loop_
_entity_poly.entity_id
_entity_poly.type
_entity_poly.pdbx_seq_one_letter_code
_entity_poly.pdbx_strand_id
1 'polypeptide(L)'
;MAITLAWVGDGAPRMEVAHVEVHGSDMRAVGTQLGVAYELRYRLNGDVLQLELVGDRSLEVPLGDADFFDVGWSPLFNSLPVFRDRLLEAGPARDYLMRWVDVPSLEVTSSEQRYEPLSNQLVRFRSGGFTADIQFDERGFVVDYPGIARRA
;
A
#
# COMPACT_ATOMS: atom_id res chain seq x y z
N MET A 1 6.67 9.76 15.95
CA MET A 1 6.74 10.77 14.88
C MET A 1 5.66 10.47 13.85
N ALA A 2 4.90 11.47 13.48
CA ALA A 2 3.89 11.35 12.44
C ALA A 2 4.44 11.89 11.11
N ILE A 3 4.09 11.24 10.01
CA ILE A 3 4.44 11.68 8.67
C ILE A 3 3.17 11.71 7.81
N THR A 4 3.02 12.75 6.99
CA THR A 4 1.93 12.85 6.04
C THR A 4 2.49 12.77 4.62
N LEU A 5 1.93 11.88 3.83
CA LEU A 5 2.32 11.63 2.44
C LEU A 5 1.10 11.78 1.55
N ALA A 6 1.33 12.24 0.33
CA ALA A 6 0.26 12.37 -0.65
C ALA A 6 0.72 11.80 -2.00
N TRP A 7 -0.18 11.09 -2.66
CA TRP A 7 0.05 10.55 -4.00
C TRP A 7 -1.07 10.93 -4.93
N VAL A 8 -0.71 11.17 -6.18
CA VAL A 8 -1.65 11.41 -7.28
C VAL A 8 -1.62 10.21 -8.21
N GLY A 9 -2.79 9.76 -8.66
CA GLY A 9 -2.89 8.64 -9.57
C GLY A 9 -2.15 8.86 -10.87
N ASP A 10 -1.50 7.83 -11.37
CA ASP A 10 -0.86 7.79 -12.67
C ASP A 10 -1.75 7.01 -13.63
N GLY A 11 -2.37 7.70 -14.57
CA GLY A 11 -3.30 7.10 -15.52
C GLY A 11 -4.71 6.84 -14.98
N ALA A 12 -4.99 7.15 -13.71
CA ALA A 12 -6.32 7.02 -13.12
C ALA A 12 -6.65 8.24 -12.26
N PRO A 13 -7.90 8.70 -12.24
CA PRO A 13 -8.31 9.86 -11.44
C PRO A 13 -8.39 9.49 -9.96
N ARG A 14 -7.26 9.50 -9.28
CA ARG A 14 -7.13 9.12 -7.88
C ARG A 14 -6.19 10.08 -7.15
N MET A 15 -6.51 10.37 -5.91
CA MET A 15 -5.62 11.06 -4.97
C MET A 15 -5.73 10.38 -3.60
N GLU A 16 -4.59 10.19 -2.95
CA GLU A 16 -4.54 9.65 -1.59
C GLU A 16 -3.66 10.52 -0.71
N VAL A 17 -4.14 10.86 0.49
CA VAL A 17 -3.33 11.47 1.54
C VAL A 17 -3.31 10.50 2.71
N ALA A 18 -2.12 10.03 3.06
CA ALA A 18 -1.93 9.10 4.16
C ALA A 18 -1.19 9.78 5.31
N HIS A 19 -1.73 9.64 6.50
CA HIS A 19 -1.10 10.07 7.73
C HIS A 19 -0.66 8.85 8.51
N VAL A 20 0.65 8.74 8.76
CA VAL A 20 1.25 7.55 9.37
C VAL A 20 1.92 7.92 10.67
N GLU A 21 1.56 7.22 11.74
CA GLU A 21 2.25 7.34 13.03
C GLU A 21 3.22 6.18 13.22
N VAL A 22 4.47 6.52 13.49
CA VAL A 22 5.57 5.53 13.56
C VAL A 22 5.51 4.68 14.84
N HIS A 23 4.88 5.17 15.89
CA HIS A 23 4.74 4.44 17.17
C HIS A 23 3.37 3.80 17.37
N GLY A 24 2.52 3.92 16.40
CA GLY A 24 1.21 3.29 16.37
C GLY A 24 0.99 2.67 15.02
N SER A 25 0.06 1.78 14.98
CA SER A 25 -0.41 1.18 13.75
C SER A 25 -1.52 2.01 13.12
N ASP A 26 -1.70 3.26 13.56
CA ASP A 26 -2.74 4.11 13.04
C ASP A 26 -2.30 4.74 11.72
N MET A 27 -2.93 4.29 10.67
CA MET A 27 -2.77 4.86 9.34
C MET A 27 -4.12 5.43 8.90
N ARG A 28 -4.07 6.56 8.21
CA ARG A 28 -5.28 7.20 7.71
C ARG A 28 -5.04 7.64 6.27
N ALA A 29 -5.99 7.34 5.41
CA ALA A 29 -5.97 7.82 4.04
C ALA A 29 -7.27 8.55 3.70
N VAL A 30 -7.14 9.57 2.87
CA VAL A 30 -8.25 10.29 2.26
C VAL A 30 -8.01 10.28 0.76
N GLY A 31 -9.00 9.92 -0.03
CA GLY A 31 -8.79 9.85 -1.46
C GLY A 31 -10.06 9.88 -2.30
N THR A 32 -9.83 9.88 -3.61
CA THR A 32 -10.87 9.73 -4.62
C THR A 32 -10.48 8.63 -5.60
N GLN A 33 -11.46 7.95 -6.15
CA GLN A 33 -11.25 6.99 -7.22
C GLN A 33 -12.39 7.07 -8.21
N LEU A 34 -12.05 7.26 -9.50
CA LEU A 34 -13.01 7.37 -10.59
C LEU A 34 -14.11 8.42 -10.32
N GLY A 35 -13.74 9.54 -9.71
CA GLY A 35 -14.67 10.62 -9.37
C GLY A 35 -15.48 10.41 -8.10
N VAL A 36 -15.32 9.28 -7.42
CA VAL A 36 -15.97 9.03 -6.13
C VAL A 36 -15.07 9.47 -5.00
N ALA A 37 -15.53 10.43 -4.21
CA ALA A 37 -14.82 10.89 -3.03
C ALA A 37 -15.06 9.93 -1.86
N TYR A 38 -13.98 9.60 -1.15
CA TYR A 38 -14.07 8.76 0.03
C TYR A 38 -13.05 9.21 1.09
N GLU A 39 -13.34 8.89 2.33
CA GLU A 39 -12.35 8.90 3.41
C GLU A 39 -12.20 7.46 3.89
N LEU A 40 -10.99 6.93 3.76
CA LEU A 40 -10.66 5.60 4.22
C LEU A 40 -9.80 5.74 5.46
N ARG A 41 -10.24 5.15 6.57
CA ARG A 41 -9.45 5.03 7.79
C ARG A 41 -9.03 3.59 7.94
N TYR A 42 -7.77 3.37 8.21
CA TYR A 42 -7.28 2.05 8.50
C TYR A 42 -6.34 2.07 9.68
N ARG A 43 -6.43 1.01 10.47
CA ARG A 43 -5.55 0.75 11.59
C ARG A 43 -4.99 -0.65 11.42
N LEU A 44 -3.67 -0.75 11.39
CA LEU A 44 -2.99 -2.02 11.39
C LEU A 44 -2.51 -2.31 12.82
N ASN A 45 -3.06 -3.32 13.45
CA ASN A 45 -2.70 -3.73 14.80
C ASN A 45 -2.28 -5.21 14.77
N GLY A 46 -0.96 -5.45 14.62
CA GLY A 46 -0.43 -6.78 14.46
C GLY A 46 -1.03 -7.47 13.23
N ASP A 47 -1.80 -8.52 13.45
CA ASP A 47 -2.38 -9.35 12.40
C ASP A 47 -3.81 -8.96 12.02
N VAL A 48 -4.25 -7.79 12.40
CA VAL A 48 -5.61 -7.31 12.09
C VAL A 48 -5.56 -5.93 11.44
N LEU A 49 -6.23 -5.79 10.31
CA LEU A 49 -6.47 -4.52 9.64
C LEU A 49 -7.93 -4.11 9.85
N GLN A 50 -8.12 -2.93 10.42
CA GLN A 50 -9.43 -2.29 10.53
C GLN A 50 -9.55 -1.23 9.45
N LEU A 51 -10.61 -1.30 8.66
CA LEU A 51 -10.91 -0.38 7.57
C LEU A 51 -12.28 0.25 7.79
N GLU A 52 -12.36 1.54 7.55
CA GLU A 52 -13.60 2.28 7.59
C GLU A 52 -13.70 3.17 6.35
N LEU A 53 -14.71 2.95 5.54
CA LEU A 53 -15.13 3.88 4.51
C LEU A 53 -16.14 4.82 5.18
N VAL A 54 -15.70 6.01 5.52
CA VAL A 54 -16.43 6.92 6.41
C VAL A 54 -17.81 7.27 5.84
N GLY A 55 -18.83 7.03 6.67
CA GLY A 55 -20.22 7.29 6.31
C GLY A 55 -20.91 6.16 5.55
N ASP A 56 -20.22 5.05 5.28
CA ASP A 56 -20.77 3.92 4.53
C ASP A 56 -20.56 2.58 5.24
N ARG A 57 -19.33 2.08 5.29
CA ARG A 57 -19.03 0.73 5.75
C ARG A 57 -17.76 0.66 6.58
N SER A 58 -17.69 -0.35 7.43
CA SER A 58 -16.48 -0.73 8.12
C SER A 58 -16.20 -2.21 7.95
N LEU A 59 -14.93 -2.58 8.06
CA LEU A 59 -14.46 -3.94 7.87
C LEU A 59 -13.28 -4.21 8.79
N GLU A 60 -13.26 -5.40 9.38
CA GLU A 60 -12.10 -5.92 10.11
C GLU A 60 -11.58 -7.14 9.37
N VAL A 61 -10.29 -7.10 9.00
CA VAL A 61 -9.66 -8.12 8.19
C VAL A 61 -8.52 -8.78 8.97
N PRO A 62 -8.64 -10.08 9.30
CA PRO A 62 -7.52 -10.81 9.86
C PRO A 62 -6.48 -11.14 8.78
N LEU A 63 -5.20 -11.15 9.17
CA LEU A 63 -4.11 -11.49 8.26
C LEU A 63 -4.20 -12.95 7.78
N GLY A 64 -4.55 -13.87 8.67
CA GLY A 64 -4.62 -15.29 8.35
C GLY A 64 -3.25 -15.84 7.96
N ASP A 65 -3.20 -16.52 6.82
CA ASP A 65 -2.00 -17.12 6.25
C ASP A 65 -1.20 -16.17 5.36
N ALA A 66 -1.66 -14.92 5.19
CA ALA A 66 -0.95 -13.93 4.38
C ALA A 66 0.28 -13.37 5.11
N ASP A 67 1.22 -12.83 4.34
CA ASP A 67 2.41 -12.18 4.87
C ASP A 67 2.13 -10.73 5.29
N PHE A 68 1.35 -10.02 4.48
CA PHE A 68 1.01 -8.62 4.68
C PHE A 68 -0.40 -8.32 4.19
N PHE A 69 -0.91 -7.17 4.62
CA PHE A 69 -2.08 -6.54 4.01
C PHE A 69 -1.67 -5.69 2.82
N ASP A 70 -2.56 -5.58 1.84
CA ASP A 70 -2.46 -4.64 0.74
C ASP A 70 -3.84 -4.04 0.49
N VAL A 71 -3.92 -2.71 0.48
CA VAL A 71 -5.14 -2.00 0.14
C VAL A 71 -5.01 -1.53 -1.31
N GLY A 72 -5.96 -1.92 -2.12
CA GLY A 72 -5.94 -1.68 -3.56
C GLY A 72 -5.70 -0.20 -3.89
N TRP A 73 -4.74 0.04 -4.79
CA TRP A 73 -4.34 1.35 -5.28
C TRP A 73 -3.66 2.26 -4.24
N SER A 74 -3.41 1.77 -3.02
CA SER A 74 -2.71 2.53 -1.98
C SER A 74 -1.22 2.25 -2.00
N PRO A 75 -0.37 3.22 -2.40
CA PRO A 75 1.08 3.02 -2.38
C PRO A 75 1.65 2.79 -0.98
N LEU A 76 0.94 3.22 0.06
CA LEU A 76 1.42 3.09 1.44
C LEU A 76 1.68 1.63 1.84
N PHE A 77 0.84 0.71 1.40
CA PHE A 77 0.96 -0.70 1.78
C PHE A 77 2.15 -1.40 1.10
N ASN A 78 2.66 -0.87 0.00
CA ASN A 78 3.90 -1.37 -0.61
C ASN A 78 5.13 -1.17 0.29
N SER A 79 5.03 -0.30 1.27
CA SER A 79 6.11 -0.06 2.24
C SER A 79 6.24 -1.17 3.28
N LEU A 80 5.20 -1.96 3.53
CA LEU A 80 5.22 -2.99 4.58
C LEU A 80 6.30 -4.05 4.34
N PRO A 81 6.42 -4.67 3.15
CA PRO A 81 7.53 -5.59 2.87
C PRO A 81 8.88 -4.90 2.92
N VAL A 82 8.96 -3.65 2.45
CA VAL A 82 10.21 -2.87 2.47
C VAL A 82 10.73 -2.68 3.89
N PHE A 83 9.84 -2.36 4.83
CA PHE A 83 10.22 -2.18 6.23
C PHE A 83 10.68 -3.48 6.87
N ARG A 84 9.93 -4.57 6.71
CA ARG A 84 10.26 -5.84 7.36
C ARG A 84 11.51 -6.45 6.79
N ASP A 85 11.64 -6.51 5.47
CA ASP A 85 12.68 -7.29 4.80
C ASP A 85 13.80 -6.43 4.20
N ARG A 86 13.80 -5.12 4.48
CA ARG A 86 14.87 -4.18 4.10
C ARG A 86 15.15 -4.16 2.60
N LEU A 87 14.10 -3.96 1.80
CA LEU A 87 14.18 -4.08 0.34
C LEU A 87 14.75 -2.86 -0.38
N LEU A 88 15.30 -1.87 0.33
CA LEU A 88 15.86 -0.67 -0.31
C LEU A 88 17.22 -0.91 -0.96
N GLU A 89 17.90 -1.99 -0.60
CA GLU A 89 19.19 -2.37 -1.17
C GLU A 89 19.01 -3.56 -2.11
N ALA A 90 19.90 -3.68 -3.10
CA ALA A 90 19.88 -4.81 -4.02
C ALA A 90 19.97 -6.14 -3.27
N GLY A 91 19.19 -7.12 -3.70
CA GLY A 91 19.12 -8.40 -3.05
C GLY A 91 18.25 -9.40 -3.81
N PRO A 92 18.02 -10.60 -3.24
CA PRO A 92 17.22 -11.61 -3.90
C PRO A 92 15.74 -11.20 -3.97
N ALA A 93 15.07 -11.65 -5.02
CA ALA A 93 13.63 -11.48 -5.14
C ALA A 93 12.90 -12.28 -4.05
N ARG A 94 11.77 -11.76 -3.59
CA ARG A 94 10.94 -12.38 -2.57
C ARG A 94 9.50 -12.46 -3.03
N ASP A 95 8.86 -13.58 -2.73
CA ASP A 95 7.46 -13.80 -3.03
C ASP A 95 6.64 -13.67 -1.74
N TYR A 96 5.51 -12.95 -1.85
CA TYR A 96 4.61 -12.68 -0.72
C TYR A 96 3.18 -13.05 -1.07
N LEU A 97 2.45 -13.54 -0.09
CA LEU A 97 1.01 -13.66 -0.15
C LEU A 97 0.39 -12.47 0.60
N MET A 98 -0.38 -11.67 -0.12
CA MET A 98 -1.06 -10.51 0.45
C MET A 98 -2.53 -10.81 0.72
N ARG A 99 -3.03 -10.28 1.84
CA ARG A 99 -4.47 -10.11 2.04
C ARG A 99 -4.85 -8.78 1.41
N TRP A 100 -5.49 -8.85 0.26
CA TRP A 100 -5.78 -7.67 -0.56
C TRP A 100 -7.22 -7.21 -0.37
N VAL A 101 -7.40 -5.91 -0.13
CA VAL A 101 -8.71 -5.28 0.06
C VAL A 101 -8.93 -4.26 -1.05
N ASP A 102 -9.98 -4.45 -1.82
CA ASP A 102 -10.38 -3.51 -2.86
C ASP A 102 -11.04 -2.26 -2.25
N VAL A 103 -10.82 -1.10 -2.86
CA VAL A 103 -11.41 0.17 -2.47
C VAL A 103 -12.10 0.76 -3.70
N PRO A 104 -13.36 1.20 -3.63
CA PRO A 104 -14.21 1.36 -2.44
C PRO A 104 -15.08 0.15 -2.07
N SER A 105 -15.00 -0.97 -2.79
CA SER A 105 -15.90 -2.12 -2.57
C SER A 105 -15.68 -2.80 -1.22
N LEU A 106 -14.48 -2.71 -0.65
CA LEU A 106 -14.01 -3.42 0.54
C LEU A 106 -14.06 -4.95 0.39
N GLU A 107 -14.01 -5.44 -0.83
CA GLU A 107 -13.91 -6.87 -1.12
C GLU A 107 -12.52 -7.39 -0.77
N VAL A 108 -12.44 -8.53 -0.07
CA VAL A 108 -11.17 -9.11 0.40
C VAL A 108 -10.82 -10.31 -0.45
N THR A 109 -9.61 -10.31 -1.00
CA THR A 109 -9.08 -11.43 -1.78
C THR A 109 -7.63 -11.71 -1.38
N SER A 110 -7.01 -12.72 -2.00
CA SER A 110 -5.59 -12.98 -1.86
C SER A 110 -4.86 -12.52 -3.12
N SER A 111 -3.66 -11.98 -2.97
CA SER A 111 -2.82 -11.54 -4.08
C SER A 111 -1.40 -12.05 -3.88
N GLU A 112 -0.90 -12.79 -4.86
CA GLU A 112 0.50 -13.19 -4.89
C GLU A 112 1.32 -12.09 -5.54
N GLN A 113 2.36 -11.63 -4.84
CA GLN A 113 3.18 -10.51 -5.27
C GLN A 113 4.66 -10.86 -5.14
N ARG A 114 5.46 -10.39 -6.09
CA ARG A 114 6.91 -10.56 -6.08
C ARG A 114 7.59 -9.22 -6.02
N TYR A 115 8.53 -9.08 -5.08
CA TYR A 115 9.37 -7.91 -4.91
C TYR A 115 10.82 -8.27 -5.19
N GLU A 116 11.43 -7.64 -6.17
CA GLU A 116 12.84 -7.81 -6.51
C GLU A 116 13.60 -6.50 -6.25
N PRO A 117 14.37 -6.42 -5.17
CA PRO A 117 15.21 -5.24 -4.92
C PRO A 117 16.29 -5.13 -6.00
N LEU A 118 16.31 -4.03 -6.74
CA LEU A 118 17.27 -3.80 -7.80
C LEU A 118 18.50 -3.04 -7.29
N SER A 119 18.36 -1.73 -7.09
CA SER A 119 19.42 -0.86 -6.55
C SER A 119 18.85 0.54 -6.31
N ASN A 120 19.53 1.35 -5.47
CA ASN A 120 19.16 2.74 -5.25
C ASN A 120 17.69 2.94 -4.93
N GLN A 121 17.14 2.13 -3.99
CA GLN A 121 15.75 2.25 -3.54
C GLN A 121 14.72 1.91 -4.65
N LEU A 122 15.13 1.19 -5.67
CA LEU A 122 14.27 0.75 -6.76
C LEU A 122 13.93 -0.73 -6.58
N VAL A 123 12.65 -1.05 -6.56
CA VAL A 123 12.14 -2.43 -6.38
C VAL A 123 11.23 -2.79 -7.53
N ARG A 124 11.52 -3.89 -8.21
CA ARG A 124 10.62 -4.42 -9.24
C ARG A 124 9.51 -5.21 -8.61
N PHE A 125 8.30 -4.73 -8.81
CA PHE A 125 7.05 -5.35 -8.36
C PHE A 125 6.41 -6.14 -9.48
N ARG A 126 5.93 -7.34 -9.18
CA ARG A 126 5.14 -8.16 -10.12
C ARG A 126 3.95 -8.77 -9.39
N SER A 127 2.81 -8.75 -10.06
CA SER A 127 1.60 -9.45 -9.62
C SER A 127 0.78 -9.82 -10.85
N GLY A 128 0.58 -11.12 -11.07
CA GLY A 128 -0.06 -11.60 -12.29
C GLY A 128 0.68 -11.12 -13.54
N GLY A 129 -0.04 -10.50 -14.48
CA GLY A 129 0.55 -9.92 -15.70
C GLY A 129 1.08 -8.50 -15.54
N PHE A 130 1.01 -7.92 -14.34
CA PHE A 130 1.44 -6.56 -14.06
C PHE A 130 2.88 -6.51 -13.54
N THR A 131 3.68 -5.58 -14.06
CA THR A 131 5.06 -5.35 -13.60
C THR A 131 5.31 -3.85 -13.55
N ALA A 132 5.94 -3.39 -12.47
CA ALA A 132 6.36 -1.99 -12.32
C ALA A 132 7.66 -1.91 -11.51
N ASP A 133 8.51 -0.96 -11.86
CA ASP A 133 9.68 -0.62 -11.06
C ASP A 133 9.29 0.54 -10.14
N ILE A 134 9.14 0.24 -8.85
CA ILE A 134 8.68 1.20 -7.85
C ILE A 134 9.89 1.89 -7.23
N GLN A 135 9.90 3.22 -7.25
CA GLN A 135 10.89 4.03 -6.58
C GLN A 135 10.42 4.38 -5.17
N PHE A 136 11.25 4.07 -4.18
CA PHE A 136 11.03 4.43 -2.77
C PHE A 136 11.96 5.55 -2.35
N ASP A 137 11.59 6.29 -1.30
CA ASP A 137 12.52 7.19 -0.63
C ASP A 137 13.38 6.42 0.38
N GLU A 138 14.31 7.12 1.03
CA GLU A 138 15.23 6.54 2.00
C GLU A 138 14.53 5.96 3.25
N ARG A 139 13.28 6.35 3.49
CA ARG A 139 12.47 5.87 4.61
C ARG A 139 11.61 4.68 4.23
N GLY A 140 11.58 4.27 2.94
CA GLY A 140 10.82 3.14 2.47
C GLY A 140 9.40 3.47 2.01
N PHE A 141 9.09 4.74 1.75
CA PHE A 141 7.80 5.16 1.20
C PHE A 141 7.89 5.39 -0.31
N VAL A 142 6.84 5.04 -1.02
CA VAL A 142 6.77 5.17 -2.48
C VAL A 142 6.90 6.62 -2.91
N VAL A 143 7.76 6.86 -3.90
CA VAL A 143 7.91 8.13 -4.61
C VAL A 143 7.24 8.05 -5.98
N ASP A 144 7.51 7.00 -6.72
CA ASP A 144 6.95 6.77 -8.05
C ASP A 144 6.58 5.30 -8.24
N TYR A 145 5.34 5.07 -8.61
CA TYR A 145 4.80 3.75 -8.89
C TYR A 145 4.16 3.81 -10.28
N PRO A 146 4.93 3.49 -11.34
CA PRO A 146 4.47 3.64 -12.73
C PRO A 146 3.15 2.90 -13.00
N GLY A 147 2.20 3.59 -13.59
CA GLY A 147 0.86 3.07 -13.87
C GLY A 147 -0.12 3.11 -12.71
N ILE A 148 0.33 3.44 -11.51
CA ILE A 148 -0.51 3.47 -10.30
C ILE A 148 -0.56 4.86 -9.68
N ALA A 149 0.58 5.38 -9.21
CA ALA A 149 0.59 6.68 -8.52
C ALA A 149 2.01 7.24 -8.42
N ARG A 150 2.10 8.53 -8.16
CA ARG A 150 3.35 9.21 -7.83
C ARG A 150 3.11 10.20 -6.69
N ARG A 151 4.15 10.46 -5.94
CA ARG A 151 4.08 11.43 -4.84
C ARG A 151 3.78 12.83 -5.37
N ALA A 152 2.85 13.50 -4.69
CA ALA A 152 2.51 14.88 -5.00
C ALA A 152 3.57 15.84 -4.46
#